data_9063819510bfbb6e0b20cb03fed7a1d2
#
_entry.id   9063819510bfbb6e0b20cb03fed7a1d2
#
_cell.length_a   1.000
_cell.length_b   1.000
_cell.length_c   1.000
_cell.angle_alpha   90.00
_cell.angle_beta   90.00
_cell.angle_gamma   90.00
#
_symmetry.space_group_name_H-M   'P 1'
#
loop_
_entity.id
_entity.type
_entity.pdbx_description
1 polymer ?
#
loop_
_entity_poly.entity_id
_entity_poly.type
_entity_poly.pdbx_seq_one_letter_code
_entity_poly.pdbx_strand_id
1 'polypeptide(L)'
;LERLDRDLGVVDVTVPPLRQRTADLSTVTSRVLAELAPHREARVSVGAMRLIERYIWPRNVLQLEEALASALKKRPVGSIEENDLPGYCHTTARRTLSPLEQADRDAVIAALKEAGGNRVHAAKTLGLARSSLYRRLKQYGITTV
;
A
#
# COMPACT_ATOMS: atom_id res chain seq x y z
N LEU A 1 28.56 -9.58 -4.01
CA LEU A 1 27.71 -8.64 -3.26
C LEU A 1 27.60 -9.06 -1.80
N GLU A 2 27.27 -10.31 -1.48
CA GLU A 2 27.15 -10.83 -0.09
C GLU A 2 28.40 -10.68 0.79
N ARG A 3 29.58 -10.55 0.21
CA ARG A 3 30.85 -10.37 0.96
C ARG A 3 31.07 -8.94 1.42
N LEU A 4 30.57 -7.95 0.68
CA LEU A 4 30.67 -6.53 1.01
C LEU A 4 29.73 -6.12 2.17
N ASP A 5 28.58 -6.81 2.29
CA ASP A 5 27.59 -6.50 3.33
C ASP A 5 28.09 -6.84 4.76
N ARG A 6 28.95 -7.85 4.91
CA ARG A 6 29.51 -8.23 6.22
C ARG A 6 30.56 -7.24 6.76
N ASP A 7 31.34 -6.64 5.86
CA ASP A 7 32.43 -5.75 6.25
C ASP A 7 31.96 -4.31 6.53
N LEU A 8 30.80 -3.92 6.01
CA LEU A 8 30.23 -2.58 6.15
C LEU A 8 29.22 -2.43 7.30
N GLY A 9 28.92 -3.51 8.03
CA GLY A 9 27.92 -3.48 9.11
C GLY A 9 26.53 -3.07 8.64
N VAL A 10 26.15 -3.47 7.41
CA VAL A 10 24.83 -3.16 6.83
C VAL A 10 23.74 -3.80 7.69
N VAL A 11 22.89 -2.97 8.26
CA VAL A 11 21.69 -3.42 8.98
C VAL A 11 20.54 -3.45 7.99
N ASP A 12 19.97 -4.64 7.77
CA ASP A 12 18.78 -4.79 6.93
C ASP A 12 17.54 -4.30 7.69
N VAL A 13 17.01 -3.15 7.29
CA VAL A 13 15.83 -2.55 7.90
C VAL A 13 14.62 -2.79 7.02
N THR A 14 13.75 -3.70 7.43
CA THR A 14 12.48 -3.94 6.73
C THR A 14 11.44 -2.92 7.16
N VAL A 15 11.02 -2.04 6.25
CA VAL A 15 9.94 -1.08 6.48
C VAL A 15 8.59 -1.73 6.12
N PRO A 16 7.68 -1.93 7.11
CA PRO A 16 6.38 -2.52 6.82
C PRO A 16 5.53 -1.61 5.92
N PRO A 17 4.67 -2.18 5.06
CA PRO A 17 3.80 -1.41 4.19
C PRO A 17 2.78 -0.59 4.99
N LEU A 18 2.28 0.49 4.39
CA LEU A 18 1.41 1.48 5.05
C LEU A 18 0.14 0.86 5.65
N ARG A 19 -0.39 -0.19 5.03
CA ARG A 19 -1.55 -0.96 5.55
C ARG A 19 -1.30 -1.65 6.90
N GLN A 20 -0.04 -1.87 7.27
CA GLN A 20 0.37 -2.46 8.56
C GLN A 20 0.72 -1.40 9.61
N ARG A 21 0.82 -0.12 9.19
CA ARG A 21 1.22 1.02 10.02
C ARG A 21 0.09 2.04 10.14
N THR A 22 -1.10 1.57 10.47
CA THR A 22 -2.30 2.45 10.51
C THR A 22 -2.24 3.50 11.61
N ALA A 23 -1.56 3.23 12.70
CA ALA A 23 -1.32 4.21 13.76
C ALA A 23 -0.49 5.41 13.28
N ASP A 24 0.39 5.19 12.29
CA ASP A 24 1.26 6.23 11.75
C ASP A 24 0.62 7.04 10.61
N LEU A 25 -0.55 6.60 10.09
CA LEU A 25 -1.17 7.20 8.90
C LEU A 25 -1.46 8.70 9.07
N SER A 26 -1.89 9.13 10.23
CA SER A 26 -2.14 10.55 10.50
C SER A 26 -0.84 11.37 10.42
N THR A 27 0.23 10.86 11.01
CA THR A 27 1.56 11.50 10.98
C THR A 27 2.13 11.54 9.58
N VAL A 28 2.06 10.40 8.85
CA VAL A 28 2.52 10.31 7.45
C VAL A 28 1.73 11.26 6.55
N THR A 29 0.39 11.30 6.72
CA THR A 29 -0.50 12.22 5.96
C THR A 29 -0.13 13.67 6.19
N SER A 30 0.08 14.06 7.46
CA SER A 30 0.47 15.44 7.82
C SER A 30 1.82 15.82 7.23
N ARG A 31 2.77 14.90 7.25
CA ARG A 31 4.11 15.12 6.67
C ARG A 31 4.05 15.28 5.16
N VAL A 32 3.34 14.38 4.46
CA VAL A 32 3.14 14.47 3.01
C VAL A 32 2.45 15.78 2.62
N LEU A 33 1.45 16.22 3.38
CA LEU A 33 0.79 17.51 3.14
C LEU A 33 1.74 18.69 3.32
N ALA A 34 2.60 18.68 4.33
CA ALA A 34 3.60 19.73 4.55
C ALA A 34 4.61 19.78 3.39
N GLU A 35 4.99 18.64 2.82
CA GLU A 35 5.88 18.56 1.67
C GLU A 35 5.19 19.03 0.36
N LEU A 36 3.91 18.66 0.15
CA LEU A 36 3.14 19.05 -1.05
C LEU A 36 2.69 20.52 -1.04
N ALA A 37 2.49 21.09 0.13
CA ALA A 37 1.97 22.45 0.28
C ALA A 37 2.71 23.23 1.38
N PRO A 38 4.03 23.50 1.22
CA PRO A 38 4.86 24.10 2.27
C PRO A 38 4.46 25.54 2.64
N HIS A 39 3.73 26.22 1.76
CA HIS A 39 3.31 27.63 1.97
C HIS A 39 1.89 27.77 2.52
N ARG A 40 1.23 26.66 2.91
CA ARG A 40 -0.12 26.69 3.48
C ARG A 40 -0.31 25.62 4.55
N GLU A 41 -1.10 25.90 5.56
CA GLU A 41 -1.57 24.90 6.50
C GLU A 41 -2.66 24.02 5.84
N ALA A 42 -2.24 23.02 5.08
CA ALA A 42 -3.18 22.04 4.56
C ALA A 42 -3.56 21.04 5.67
N ARG A 43 -4.85 20.86 5.87
CA ARG A 43 -5.39 19.91 6.86
C ARG A 43 -6.32 18.92 6.17
N VAL A 44 -6.56 17.80 6.83
CA VAL A 44 -7.53 16.79 6.39
C VAL A 44 -8.67 16.76 7.39
N SER A 45 -9.92 16.76 6.91
CA SER A 45 -11.08 16.61 7.78
C SER A 45 -11.11 15.23 8.43
N VAL A 46 -11.86 15.11 9.52
CA VAL A 46 -12.01 13.83 10.23
C VAL A 46 -12.62 12.76 9.30
N GLY A 47 -13.55 13.14 8.45
CA GLY A 47 -14.17 12.24 7.47
C GLY A 47 -13.18 11.75 6.43
N ALA A 48 -12.40 12.66 5.82
CA ALA A 48 -11.38 12.32 4.86
C ALA A 48 -10.27 11.45 5.49
N MET A 49 -9.88 11.74 6.75
CA MET A 49 -8.89 10.91 7.46
C MET A 49 -9.38 9.48 7.68
N ARG A 50 -10.65 9.29 8.03
CA ARG A 50 -11.26 7.95 8.13
C ARG A 50 -11.20 7.17 6.81
N LEU A 51 -11.40 7.82 5.67
CA LEU A 51 -11.23 7.17 4.36
C LEU A 51 -9.78 6.78 4.11
N ILE A 52 -8.84 7.67 4.42
CA ILE A 52 -7.40 7.40 4.31
C ILE A 52 -7.00 6.20 5.17
N GLU A 53 -7.48 6.11 6.40
CA GLU A 53 -7.20 5.01 7.32
C GLU A 53 -7.83 3.67 6.86
N ARG A 54 -8.95 3.72 6.16
CA ARG A 54 -9.68 2.53 5.69
C ARG A 54 -9.14 1.97 4.39
N TYR A 55 -8.43 2.75 3.59
CA TYR A 55 -7.90 2.31 2.30
C TYR A 55 -6.60 1.52 2.47
N ILE A 56 -6.37 0.51 1.62
CA ILE A 56 -5.26 -0.46 1.76
C ILE A 56 -3.91 0.04 1.22
N TRP A 57 -3.90 1.12 0.50
CA TRP A 57 -2.71 1.75 -0.08
C TRP A 57 -1.76 0.75 -0.79
N PRO A 58 -2.17 0.10 -1.88
CA PRO A 58 -1.35 -0.93 -2.54
C PRO A 58 0.01 -0.44 -3.01
N ARG A 59 0.15 0.85 -3.32
CA ARG A 59 1.43 1.51 -3.67
C ARG A 59 2.01 2.33 -2.51
N ASN A 60 1.58 2.03 -1.28
CA ASN A 60 2.07 2.65 -0.04
C ASN A 60 2.01 4.20 -0.06
N VAL A 61 3.09 4.85 0.41
CA VAL A 61 3.18 6.32 0.55
C VAL A 61 3.05 7.03 -0.79
N LEU A 62 3.59 6.46 -1.87
CA LEU A 62 3.49 7.06 -3.21
C LEU A 62 2.04 7.26 -3.65
N GLN A 63 1.17 6.29 -3.41
CA GLN A 63 -0.25 6.42 -3.75
C GLN A 63 -0.99 7.39 -2.83
N LEU A 64 -0.63 7.45 -1.56
CA LEU A 64 -1.14 8.43 -0.61
C LEU A 64 -0.78 9.85 -1.06
N GLU A 65 0.47 10.06 -1.47
CA GLU A 65 0.97 11.32 -2.01
C GLU A 65 0.19 11.76 -3.26
N GLU A 66 0.02 10.86 -4.24
CA GLU A 66 -0.78 11.10 -5.45
C GLU A 66 -2.24 11.48 -5.11
N ALA A 67 -2.84 10.80 -4.13
CA ALA A 67 -4.20 11.07 -3.69
C ALA A 67 -4.33 12.46 -3.04
N LEU A 68 -3.40 12.80 -2.15
CA LEU A 68 -3.38 14.09 -1.46
C LEU A 68 -3.06 15.24 -2.43
N ALA A 69 -2.13 15.05 -3.37
CA ALA A 69 -1.83 16.03 -4.41
C ALA A 69 -3.06 16.30 -5.30
N SER A 70 -3.82 15.24 -5.64
CA SER A 70 -5.08 15.39 -6.38
C SER A 70 -6.13 16.15 -5.58
N ALA A 71 -6.27 15.84 -4.29
CA ALA A 71 -7.21 16.52 -3.39
C ALA A 71 -6.86 18.01 -3.20
N LEU A 72 -5.56 18.33 -3.05
CA LEU A 72 -5.08 19.71 -2.96
C LEU A 72 -5.38 20.54 -4.20
N LYS A 73 -5.33 19.93 -5.39
CA LYS A 73 -5.71 20.60 -6.65
C LYS A 73 -7.22 20.90 -6.71
N LYS A 74 -8.06 19.99 -6.22
CA LYS A 74 -9.51 20.19 -6.17
C LYS A 74 -9.91 21.25 -5.13
N ARG A 75 -9.20 21.27 -4.01
CA ARG A 75 -9.47 22.20 -2.90
C ARG A 75 -8.22 23.04 -2.59
N PRO A 76 -8.05 24.15 -3.26
CA PRO A 76 -6.87 25.01 -3.05
C PRO A 76 -6.89 25.76 -1.70
N VAL A 77 -8.03 25.86 -1.01
CA VAL A 77 -8.18 26.55 0.29
C VAL A 77 -9.02 25.68 1.26
N GLY A 78 -8.65 25.70 2.54
CA GLY A 78 -9.35 24.97 3.60
C GLY A 78 -8.87 23.52 3.78
N SER A 79 -9.65 22.75 4.54
CA SER A 79 -9.36 21.34 4.82
C SER A 79 -9.81 20.45 3.67
N ILE A 80 -9.03 19.42 3.37
CA ILE A 80 -9.40 18.37 2.41
C ILE A 80 -10.58 17.59 2.97
N GLU A 81 -11.67 17.55 2.23
CA GLU A 81 -12.89 16.82 2.58
C GLU A 81 -12.93 15.45 1.89
N GLU A 82 -13.88 14.61 2.31
CA GLU A 82 -14.07 13.27 1.75
C GLU A 82 -14.19 13.30 0.22
N ASN A 83 -15.00 14.20 -0.33
CA ASN A 83 -15.25 14.31 -1.76
C ASN A 83 -14.05 14.80 -2.59
N ASP A 84 -13.04 15.35 -1.95
CA ASP A 84 -11.81 15.79 -2.62
C ASP A 84 -10.89 14.60 -2.92
N LEU A 85 -10.99 13.54 -2.10
CA LEU A 85 -10.21 12.33 -2.29
C LEU A 85 -10.62 11.58 -3.58
N PRO A 86 -9.69 10.85 -4.21
CA PRO A 86 -10.01 10.03 -5.38
C PRO A 86 -11.08 8.98 -5.09
N GLY A 87 -11.91 8.67 -6.10
CA GLY A 87 -13.03 7.74 -5.98
C GLY A 87 -12.65 6.36 -5.43
N TYR A 88 -11.45 5.89 -5.69
CA TYR A 88 -10.98 4.61 -5.15
C TYR A 88 -10.84 4.60 -3.62
N CYS A 89 -10.65 5.75 -2.97
CA CYS A 89 -10.63 5.85 -1.51
C CYS A 89 -12.03 5.62 -0.90
N HIS A 90 -13.08 5.84 -1.66
CA HIS A 90 -14.48 5.65 -1.23
C HIS A 90 -14.96 4.20 -1.41
N THR A 91 -14.35 3.45 -2.34
CA THR A 91 -14.87 2.15 -2.76
C THR A 91 -14.42 0.99 -1.90
N THR A 92 -13.49 1.19 -0.97
CA THR A 92 -12.97 0.06 -0.21
C THR A 92 -12.98 0.36 1.28
N ALA A 93 -14.04 -0.10 1.92
CA ALA A 93 -13.86 -0.57 3.28
C ALA A 93 -12.63 -1.50 3.28
N ARG A 94 -11.72 -1.31 4.22
CA ARG A 94 -10.68 -2.28 4.58
C ARG A 94 -11.34 -3.64 4.64
N ARG A 95 -11.26 -4.41 3.56
CA ARG A 95 -11.52 -5.84 3.67
C ARG A 95 -10.31 -6.38 4.42
N THR A 96 -10.42 -6.41 5.73
CA THR A 96 -9.52 -7.22 6.54
C THR A 96 -9.58 -8.61 5.95
N LEU A 97 -8.49 -9.03 5.35
CA LEU A 97 -8.40 -10.40 4.85
C LEU A 97 -8.71 -11.31 6.04
N SER A 98 -9.62 -12.24 5.87
CA SER A 98 -9.84 -13.28 6.87
C SER A 98 -8.53 -14.01 7.12
N PRO A 99 -8.36 -14.69 8.26
CA PRO A 99 -7.14 -15.48 8.52
C PRO A 99 -6.80 -16.45 7.38
N LEU A 100 -7.81 -17.01 6.73
CA LEU A 100 -7.66 -17.88 5.56
C LEU A 100 -7.13 -17.12 4.33
N GLU A 101 -7.67 -15.94 4.04
CA GLU A 101 -7.21 -15.10 2.94
C GLU A 101 -5.80 -14.55 3.19
N GLN A 102 -5.45 -14.29 4.44
CA GLN A 102 -4.10 -13.91 4.85
C GLN A 102 -3.12 -15.05 4.56
N ALA A 103 -3.43 -16.27 5.01
CA ALA A 103 -2.62 -17.46 4.76
C ALA A 103 -2.48 -17.75 3.26
N ASP A 104 -3.57 -17.62 2.49
CA ASP A 104 -3.55 -17.80 1.03
C ASP A 104 -2.65 -16.75 0.34
N ARG A 105 -2.75 -15.49 0.76
CA ARG A 105 -1.88 -14.42 0.26
C ARG A 105 -0.40 -14.68 0.56
N ASP A 106 -0.10 -15.09 1.80
CA ASP A 106 1.28 -15.34 2.22
C ASP A 106 1.86 -16.55 1.49
N ALA A 107 1.06 -17.60 1.25
CA ALA A 107 1.45 -18.75 0.42
C ALA A 107 1.74 -18.33 -1.04
N VAL A 108 0.92 -17.46 -1.63
CA VAL A 108 1.15 -16.92 -2.98
C VAL A 108 2.46 -16.14 -3.05
N ILE A 109 2.75 -15.30 -2.06
CA ILE A 109 3.99 -14.52 -2.00
C ILE A 109 5.20 -15.44 -1.85
N ALA A 110 5.15 -16.43 -0.96
CA ALA A 110 6.22 -17.40 -0.76
C ALA A 110 6.55 -18.16 -2.05
N ALA A 111 5.52 -18.71 -2.71
CA ALA A 111 5.69 -19.45 -3.97
C ALA A 111 6.28 -18.59 -5.10
N LEU A 112 5.91 -17.29 -5.16
CA LEU A 112 6.49 -16.36 -6.13
C LEU A 112 7.97 -16.07 -5.84
N LYS A 113 8.34 -15.91 -4.58
CA LYS A 113 9.74 -15.72 -4.17
C LYS A 113 10.58 -16.95 -4.52
N GLU A 114 10.14 -18.15 -4.16
CA GLU A 114 10.80 -19.41 -4.49
C GLU A 114 10.95 -19.62 -6.00
N ALA A 115 9.93 -19.20 -6.77
CA ALA A 115 9.95 -19.28 -8.23
C ALA A 115 10.74 -18.14 -8.90
N GLY A 116 11.43 -17.27 -8.16
CA GLY A 116 12.15 -16.11 -8.71
C GLY A 116 11.26 -15.18 -9.54
N GLY A 117 9.99 -15.01 -9.15
CA GLY A 117 9.01 -14.22 -9.89
C GLY A 117 8.32 -14.94 -11.04
N ASN A 118 8.69 -16.19 -11.34
CA ASN A 118 8.07 -16.98 -12.41
C ASN A 118 6.68 -17.47 -12.01
N ARG A 119 5.65 -16.77 -12.53
CA ARG A 119 4.23 -17.02 -12.21
C ARG A 119 3.75 -18.42 -12.64
N VAL A 120 4.33 -18.99 -13.70
CA VAL A 120 3.96 -20.34 -14.16
C VAL A 120 4.46 -21.38 -13.17
N HIS A 121 5.69 -21.23 -12.71
CA HIS A 121 6.29 -22.10 -11.70
C HIS A 121 5.57 -21.98 -10.37
N ALA A 122 5.33 -20.76 -9.89
CA ALA A 122 4.58 -20.50 -8.67
C ALA A 122 3.16 -21.10 -8.68
N ALA A 123 2.44 -21.01 -9.81
CA ALA A 123 1.14 -21.65 -9.95
C ALA A 123 1.22 -23.17 -9.81
N LYS A 124 2.25 -23.79 -10.40
CA LYS A 124 2.50 -25.23 -10.31
C LYS A 124 2.82 -25.66 -8.88
N THR A 125 3.69 -24.90 -8.19
CA THR A 125 4.04 -25.15 -6.77
C THR A 125 2.83 -25.11 -5.86
N LEU A 126 1.89 -24.16 -6.12
CA LEU A 126 0.65 -24.00 -5.35
C LEU A 126 -0.48 -24.99 -5.78
N GLY A 127 -0.27 -25.83 -6.78
CA GLY A 127 -1.33 -26.68 -7.33
C GLY A 127 -2.49 -25.90 -7.98
N LEU A 128 -2.24 -24.68 -8.46
CA LEU A 128 -3.24 -23.79 -9.02
C LEU A 128 -3.16 -23.72 -10.55
N ALA A 129 -4.33 -23.54 -11.19
CA ALA A 129 -4.37 -23.10 -12.58
C ALA A 129 -3.77 -21.69 -12.70
N ARG A 130 -3.11 -21.37 -13.85
CA ARG A 130 -2.53 -20.05 -14.10
C ARG A 130 -3.55 -18.92 -13.90
N SER A 131 -4.75 -19.08 -14.45
CA SER A 131 -5.85 -18.08 -14.30
C SER A 131 -6.22 -17.81 -12.84
N SER A 132 -6.21 -18.86 -12.00
CA SER A 132 -6.47 -18.75 -10.57
C SER A 132 -5.38 -17.96 -9.85
N LEU A 133 -4.11 -18.18 -10.18
CA LEU A 133 -3.00 -17.39 -9.63
C LEU A 133 -3.11 -15.93 -10.05
N TYR A 134 -3.36 -15.64 -11.33
CA TYR A 134 -3.53 -14.25 -11.80
C TYR A 134 -4.69 -13.53 -11.11
N ARG A 135 -5.81 -14.21 -10.88
CA ARG A 135 -6.95 -13.67 -10.13
C ARG A 135 -6.55 -13.33 -8.69
N ARG A 136 -5.80 -14.21 -8.00
CA ARG A 136 -5.31 -13.99 -6.63
C ARG A 136 -4.31 -12.85 -6.56
N LEU A 137 -3.37 -12.76 -7.50
CA LEU A 137 -2.44 -11.64 -7.61
C LEU A 137 -3.18 -10.30 -7.70
N LYS A 138 -4.21 -10.23 -8.56
CA LYS A 138 -5.05 -9.05 -8.71
C LYS A 138 -5.86 -8.76 -7.43
N GLN A 139 -6.45 -9.79 -6.83
CA GLN A 139 -7.25 -9.69 -5.60
C GLN A 139 -6.43 -9.16 -4.42
N TYR A 140 -5.18 -9.61 -4.29
CA TYR A 140 -4.28 -9.23 -3.19
C TYR A 140 -3.37 -8.06 -3.52
N GLY A 141 -3.49 -7.46 -4.71
CA GLY A 141 -2.68 -6.34 -5.14
C GLY A 141 -1.18 -6.65 -5.25
N ILE A 142 -0.82 -7.91 -5.55
CA ILE A 142 0.57 -8.34 -5.71
C ILE A 142 0.98 -8.06 -7.16
N THR A 143 1.78 -7.02 -7.38
CA THR A 143 2.18 -6.58 -8.73
C THR A 143 3.52 -7.14 -9.19
N THR A 144 4.48 -7.33 -8.29
CA THR A 144 5.77 -7.97 -8.56
C THR A 144 6.46 -8.33 -7.23
N VAL A 145 7.18 -9.43 -7.21
CA VAL A 145 8.13 -9.79 -6.16
C VAL A 145 9.48 -9.90 -6.82
#